data_de34359ad5ffe2add042ab7192a148aa
#
_entry.id   de34359ad5ffe2add042ab7192a148aa
#
_cell.length_a   1.000
_cell.length_b   1.000
_cell.length_c   1.000
_cell.angle_alpha   90.00
_cell.angle_beta   90.00
_cell.angle_gamma   90.00
#
_symmetry.space_group_name_H-M   'P 1'
#
loop_
_entity.id
_entity.type
_entity.pdbx_description
1 polymer ?
#
loop_
_entity_poly.entity_id
_entity_poly.type
_entity_poly.pdbx_seq_one_letter_code
_entity_poly.pdbx_strand_id
1 'polypeptide(L)'
;MEIPAFEDNEKTIAELQARIEKTLAFLKTIKPEQVIGKEGIEVSLPYWDGKHTTGFEYATQYLMPNFRFHVVTAYAILRKNGVPLGKSDYIGALPLK
;
A
#
# COMPACT_ATOMS: atom_id res chain seq x y z
N MET A 1 -6.64 5.68 -15.74
CA MET A 1 -7.25 5.28 -14.45
C MET A 1 -7.06 6.42 -13.47
N GLU A 2 -8.13 6.92 -12.91
CA GLU A 2 -8.08 8.00 -11.91
C GLU A 2 -7.82 7.39 -10.53
N ILE A 3 -6.70 7.80 -9.90
CA ILE A 3 -6.31 7.31 -8.58
C ILE A 3 -6.91 8.27 -7.54
N PRO A 4 -7.60 7.77 -6.48
CA PRO A 4 -8.15 8.63 -5.44
C PRO A 4 -7.04 9.43 -4.75
N ALA A 5 -7.22 10.74 -4.65
CA ALA A 5 -6.39 11.61 -3.83
C ALA A 5 -7.01 11.77 -2.44
N PHE A 6 -6.15 11.93 -1.43
CA PHE A 6 -6.55 12.18 -0.04
C PHE A 6 -5.81 13.42 0.48
N GLU A 7 -6.50 14.25 1.25
CA GLU A 7 -5.96 15.50 1.79
C GLU A 7 -5.20 15.32 3.11
N ASP A 8 -5.18 14.10 3.66
CA ASP A 8 -4.52 13.75 4.94
C ASP A 8 -4.97 14.64 6.11
N ASN A 9 -6.27 14.91 6.19
CA ASN A 9 -6.89 15.79 7.17
C ASN A 9 -7.81 15.07 8.16
N GLU A 10 -7.83 13.73 8.16
CA GLU A 10 -8.65 12.93 9.06
C GLU A 10 -8.25 13.15 10.52
N LYS A 11 -9.24 13.35 11.38
CA LYS A 11 -9.07 13.62 12.81
C LYS A 11 -9.76 12.60 13.70
N THR A 12 -10.63 11.77 13.14
CA THR A 12 -11.42 10.78 13.87
C THR A 12 -11.24 9.38 13.30
N ILE A 13 -11.53 8.36 14.13
CA ILE A 13 -11.52 6.96 13.70
C ILE A 13 -12.54 6.73 12.56
N ALA A 14 -13.72 7.36 12.63
CA ALA A 14 -14.73 7.21 11.59
C ALA A 14 -14.27 7.76 10.24
N GLU A 15 -13.55 8.87 10.22
CA GLU A 15 -12.96 9.44 8.99
C GLU A 15 -11.87 8.54 8.42
N LEU A 16 -11.02 7.94 9.28
CA LEU A 16 -10.03 6.95 8.85
C LEU A 16 -10.68 5.69 8.29
N GLN A 17 -11.76 5.20 8.90
CA GLN A 17 -12.52 4.07 8.38
C GLN A 17 -13.12 4.36 7.00
N ALA A 18 -13.74 5.54 6.82
CA ALA A 18 -14.28 5.96 5.52
C ALA A 18 -13.19 6.05 4.44
N ARG A 19 -12.01 6.54 4.79
CA ARG A 19 -10.85 6.56 3.89
C ARG A 19 -10.41 5.15 3.49
N ILE A 20 -10.35 4.22 4.45
CA ILE A 20 -10.01 2.81 4.18
C ILE A 20 -11.04 2.20 3.23
N GLU A 21 -12.33 2.40 3.47
CA GLU A 21 -13.40 1.89 2.60
C GLU A 21 -13.29 2.45 1.18
N LYS A 22 -13.03 3.74 1.02
CA LYS A 22 -12.79 4.38 -0.29
C LYS A 22 -11.60 3.76 -1.01
N THR A 23 -10.51 3.49 -0.28
CA THR A 23 -9.31 2.85 -0.83
C THR A 23 -9.60 1.42 -1.27
N LEU A 24 -10.30 0.64 -0.43
CA LEU A 24 -10.68 -0.75 -0.75
C LEU A 24 -11.62 -0.82 -1.96
N ALA A 25 -12.57 0.11 -2.05
CA ALA A 25 -13.48 0.20 -3.20
C ALA A 25 -12.69 0.45 -4.50
N PHE A 26 -11.72 1.36 -4.46
CA PHE A 26 -10.83 1.61 -5.61
C PHE A 26 -10.01 0.37 -5.96
N LEU A 27 -9.38 -0.28 -4.99
CA LEU A 27 -8.56 -1.48 -5.24
C LEU A 27 -9.36 -2.61 -5.88
N LYS A 28 -10.64 -2.77 -5.53
CA LYS A 28 -11.54 -3.76 -6.14
C LYS A 28 -11.84 -3.49 -7.63
N THR A 29 -11.59 -2.29 -8.12
CA THR A 29 -11.75 -1.96 -9.56
C THR A 29 -10.56 -2.39 -10.40
N ILE A 30 -9.41 -2.70 -9.77
CA ILE A 30 -8.18 -3.11 -10.46
C ILE A 30 -8.34 -4.55 -10.94
N LYS A 31 -8.14 -4.74 -12.23
CA LYS A 31 -8.22 -6.05 -12.89
C LYS A 31 -6.82 -6.63 -13.10
N PRO A 32 -6.69 -7.96 -13.06
CA PRO A 32 -5.39 -8.62 -13.30
C PRO A 32 -4.71 -8.18 -14.60
N GLU A 33 -5.48 -7.97 -15.67
CA GLU A 33 -4.97 -7.57 -16.99
C GLU A 33 -4.31 -6.18 -17.00
N GLN A 34 -4.60 -5.36 -15.99
CA GLN A 34 -3.97 -4.05 -15.82
C GLN A 34 -2.56 -4.15 -15.21
N VAL A 35 -2.21 -5.30 -14.65
CA VAL A 35 -0.94 -5.54 -13.93
C VAL A 35 -0.11 -6.62 -14.63
N ILE A 36 -0.72 -7.76 -14.98
CA ILE A 36 -0.04 -8.88 -15.62
C ILE A 36 0.50 -8.46 -16.99
N GLY A 37 1.74 -8.83 -17.29
CA GLY A 37 2.42 -8.48 -18.54
C GLY A 37 2.99 -7.05 -18.56
N LYS A 38 3.03 -6.39 -17.40
CA LYS A 38 3.59 -5.02 -17.27
C LYS A 38 5.00 -5.00 -16.68
N GLU A 39 5.64 -6.14 -16.55
CA GLU A 39 6.94 -6.30 -15.90
C GLU A 39 8.04 -5.45 -16.57
N GLY A 40 7.96 -5.30 -17.89
CA GLY A 40 8.96 -4.58 -18.69
C GLY A 40 8.62 -3.11 -18.98
N ILE A 41 7.49 -2.58 -18.52
CA ILE A 41 7.17 -1.16 -18.78
C ILE A 41 8.09 -0.23 -18.01
N GLU A 42 8.35 0.94 -18.56
CA GLU A 42 9.06 2.00 -17.84
C GLU A 42 8.16 2.66 -16.81
N VAL A 43 8.65 2.73 -15.57
CA VAL A 43 8.00 3.44 -14.44
C VAL A 43 8.92 4.53 -13.96
N SER A 44 8.43 5.77 -13.97
CA SER A 44 9.13 6.93 -13.44
C SER A 44 8.24 7.66 -12.43
N LEU A 45 8.85 8.26 -11.44
CA LEU A 45 8.17 9.13 -10.46
C LEU A 45 8.66 10.58 -10.62
N PRO A 46 7.84 11.58 -10.30
CA PRO A 46 8.20 12.99 -10.53
C PRO A 46 9.52 13.44 -9.90
N TYR A 47 9.91 12.80 -8.78
CA TYR A 47 11.14 13.12 -8.04
C TYR A 47 12.34 12.26 -8.44
N TRP A 48 12.25 11.45 -9.50
CA TRP A 48 13.35 10.63 -10.01
C TRP A 48 14.17 11.32 -11.10
N ASP A 49 13.90 12.58 -11.35
CA ASP A 49 14.68 13.43 -12.25
C ASP A 49 14.85 12.82 -13.66
N GLY A 50 13.74 12.34 -14.21
CA GLY A 50 13.71 11.69 -15.53
C GLY A 50 14.24 10.27 -15.58
N LYS A 51 14.73 9.71 -14.46
CA LYS A 51 15.14 8.30 -14.38
C LYS A 51 13.93 7.39 -14.25
N HIS A 52 14.10 6.15 -14.63
CA HIS A 52 13.05 5.14 -14.58
C HIS A 52 13.57 3.78 -14.11
N THR A 53 12.65 2.92 -13.73
CA THR A 53 12.86 1.49 -13.50
C THR A 53 11.93 0.70 -14.42
N THR A 54 12.15 -0.60 -14.51
CA THR A 54 11.12 -1.50 -15.06
C THR A 54 9.96 -1.68 -14.08
N GLY A 55 8.80 -2.10 -14.57
CA GLY A 55 7.65 -2.42 -13.70
C GLY A 55 7.98 -3.47 -12.65
N PHE A 56 8.78 -4.50 -13.01
CA PHE A 56 9.22 -5.52 -12.08
C PHE A 56 10.14 -4.97 -10.98
N GLU A 57 11.12 -4.16 -11.33
CA GLU A 57 12.01 -3.50 -10.36
C GLU A 57 11.24 -2.54 -9.46
N TYR A 58 10.34 -1.76 -10.04
CA TYR A 58 9.47 -0.87 -9.25
C TYR A 58 8.66 -1.66 -8.21
N ALA A 59 7.99 -2.73 -8.63
CA ALA A 59 7.17 -3.54 -7.74
C ALA A 59 7.98 -4.19 -6.61
N THR A 60 9.15 -4.77 -6.93
CA THR A 60 9.94 -5.58 -5.99
C THR A 60 10.89 -4.76 -5.14
N GLN A 61 11.50 -3.71 -5.69
CA GLN A 61 12.57 -2.96 -5.04
C GLN A 61 12.10 -1.62 -4.45
N TYR A 62 10.95 -1.10 -4.89
CA TYR A 62 10.39 0.13 -4.37
C TYR A 62 9.02 -0.08 -3.71
N LEU A 63 8.02 -0.55 -4.46
CA LEU A 63 6.64 -0.59 -3.98
C LEU A 63 6.46 -1.51 -2.75
N MET A 64 6.93 -2.75 -2.83
CA MET A 64 6.80 -3.70 -1.72
C MET A 64 7.57 -3.27 -0.47
N PRO A 65 8.84 -2.85 -0.54
CA PRO A 65 9.54 -2.29 0.63
C PRO A 65 8.87 -1.05 1.21
N ASN A 66 8.42 -0.13 0.37
CA ASN A 66 7.72 1.08 0.79
C ASN A 66 6.40 0.77 1.52
N PHE A 67 5.61 -0.14 0.97
CA PHE A 67 4.36 -0.59 1.60
C PHE A 67 4.63 -1.22 2.98
N ARG A 68 5.59 -2.14 3.06
CA ARG A 68 5.96 -2.78 4.33
C ARG A 68 6.49 -1.79 5.36
N PHE A 69 7.27 -0.82 4.93
CA PHE A 69 7.74 0.26 5.82
C PHE A 69 6.56 0.98 6.49
N HIS A 70 5.57 1.40 5.74
CA HIS A 70 4.40 2.09 6.28
C HIS A 70 3.58 1.20 7.21
N VAL A 71 3.33 -0.05 6.84
CA VAL A 71 2.56 -0.99 7.67
C VAL A 71 3.29 -1.29 8.98
N VAL A 72 4.58 -1.58 8.94
CA VAL A 72 5.39 -1.87 10.13
C VAL A 72 5.51 -0.64 11.04
N THR A 73 5.66 0.54 10.46
CA THR A 73 5.72 1.79 11.22
C THR A 73 4.39 2.06 11.94
N ALA A 74 3.26 1.91 11.26
CA ALA A 74 1.93 2.04 11.87
C ALA A 74 1.73 1.01 13.00
N TYR A 75 2.10 -0.25 12.76
CA TYR A 75 2.08 -1.31 13.77
C TYR A 75 2.88 -0.92 15.01
N ALA A 76 4.11 -0.46 14.84
CA ALA A 76 4.98 -0.09 15.96
C ALA A 76 4.44 1.09 16.78
N ILE A 77 3.89 2.10 16.11
CA ILE A 77 3.27 3.26 16.76
C ILE A 77 2.04 2.85 17.56
N LEU A 78 1.15 2.05 16.98
CA LEU A 78 -0.06 1.58 17.64
C LEU A 78 0.29 0.71 18.86
N ARG A 79 1.23 -0.22 18.71
CA ARG A 79 1.68 -1.09 19.80
C ARG A 79 2.31 -0.30 20.94
N LYS A 80 3.16 0.67 20.63
CA LYS A 80 3.76 1.58 21.63
C LYS A 80 2.69 2.32 22.42
N ASN A 81 1.58 2.68 21.80
CA ASN A 81 0.47 3.40 22.43
C ASN A 81 -0.57 2.47 23.10
N GLY A 82 -0.24 1.21 23.31
CA GLY A 82 -1.04 0.27 24.09
C GLY A 82 -2.08 -0.54 23.32
N VAL A 83 -2.11 -0.47 22.00
CA VAL A 83 -2.98 -1.32 21.19
C VAL A 83 -2.46 -2.76 21.26
N PRO A 84 -3.28 -3.76 21.64
CA PRO A 84 -2.84 -5.15 21.82
C PRO A 84 -2.62 -5.84 20.48
N LEU A 85 -1.49 -5.56 19.84
CA LEU A 85 -1.05 -6.14 18.58
C LEU A 85 0.12 -7.09 18.76
N GLY A 86 0.20 -8.15 17.96
CA GLY A 86 1.31 -9.08 17.88
C GLY A 86 1.72 -9.36 16.42
N LYS A 87 2.80 -10.09 16.25
CA LYS A 87 3.31 -10.43 14.90
C LYS A 87 2.26 -11.16 14.04
N SER A 88 1.38 -11.94 14.65
CA SER A 88 0.29 -12.62 13.96
C SER A 88 -0.70 -11.66 13.28
N ASP A 89 -0.93 -10.49 13.87
CA ASP A 89 -1.79 -9.45 13.25
C ASP A 89 -1.16 -8.89 11.97
N TYR A 90 0.17 -8.77 11.96
CA TYR A 90 0.91 -8.35 10.76
C TYR A 90 0.92 -9.44 9.67
N ILE A 91 1.18 -10.69 10.05
CA ILE A 91 1.28 -11.82 9.11
C ILE A 91 -0.10 -12.17 8.56
N GLY A 92 -1.14 -12.12 9.39
CA GLY A 92 -2.49 -12.52 9.03
C GLY A 92 -2.64 -14.04 8.91
N ALA A 93 -3.73 -14.46 8.29
CA ALA A 93 -4.03 -15.87 8.07
C ALA A 93 -3.13 -16.50 7.01
N LEU A 94 -2.64 -17.69 7.28
CA LEU A 94 -1.86 -18.47 6.33
C LEU A 94 -2.75 -19.53 5.67
N PRO A 95 -2.53 -19.84 4.36
CA PRO A 95 -3.28 -20.88 3.65
C PRO A 95 -2.73 -22.26 3.99
N LEU A 96 -2.79 -22.64 5.27
CA LEU A 96 -2.33 -23.95 5.74
C LEU A 96 -3.22 -25.07 5.18
N LYS A 97 -2.60 -26.22 4.83
CA LYS A 97 -3.26 -27.43 4.29
C LYS A 97 -3.02 -28.61 5.21
#